data_8904a3127f6378c6d4f7969a255dbd0a
#
_entry.id   8904a3127f6378c6d4f7969a255dbd0a
#
_cell.length_a   1.000
_cell.length_b   1.000
_cell.length_c   1.000
_cell.angle_alpha   90.00
_cell.angle_beta   90.00
_cell.angle_gamma   90.00
#
_symmetry.space_group_name_H-M   'P 1'
#
loop_
_entity.id
_entity.type
_entity.pdbx_description
1 polymer ?
#
loop_
_entity_poly.entity_id
_entity_poly.type
_entity_poly.pdbx_seq_one_letter_code
_entity_poly.pdbx_strand_id
1 'polypeptide(L)'
;SENLFSAWIEKLFDDPLDAEPSWPALHEVVRDPSRNFLFNHLGLNEDVKISLRPDCADLPYTLRAYFAYKMGLPYGFSKCSRGGGGKAPTCPQWFSLQNAEEAKPPPPPPVAAPIPPAVSGYFGFSSAPAPRAAPAPKRTGPAPSFTELVQIVSDSVHSGSGRTALADNNTDYYPVPLSADTLRPGIVYADPYGHILMIVRRVAQTEDAAGIILAVDGQPDGTVARKRFWRGNFLFAQDPALGGPGFKRFRPVVVANGAMRRLINAEIAKNPQYADFSLDQSQLGIEDFYDRMDDVMSPSPLDPTRALKEAITSLEEQVKVRVTSVENGRKFQNSKRGEATMPDGAAIFETSGAWEDFSTPSRDLRLLIAIDVVLGFPDRVARRPERYAMPRDKSVAEVKAELQRVLTSELATRKLSYPRSDGSAWTLTLRDVIDRAVDLEMAYNPNDCVELRWGAPAKSDEASTCKRYAPAAQREKMSKYRAWFHERRRPPRA
;
A
#
# COMPACT_ATOMS: atom_id res chain seq x y z
N SER A 1 -5.11 18.24 18.40
CA SER A 1 -3.95 17.37 18.06
C SER A 1 -4.01 16.80 16.64
N GLU A 2 -5.19 16.46 16.10
CA GLU A 2 -5.31 15.90 14.75
C GLU A 2 -4.93 16.91 13.65
N ASN A 3 -5.30 18.17 13.80
CA ASN A 3 -4.87 19.22 12.85
C ASN A 3 -3.35 19.39 12.86
N LEU A 4 -2.73 19.29 14.03
CA LEU A 4 -1.27 19.35 14.15
C LEU A 4 -0.61 18.11 13.54
N PHE A 5 -1.21 16.93 13.72
CA PHE A 5 -0.75 15.71 13.05
C PHE A 5 -0.80 15.86 11.52
N SER A 6 -1.92 16.34 10.98
CA SER A 6 -2.05 16.59 9.54
C SER A 6 -1.01 17.59 9.02
N ALA A 7 -0.81 18.71 9.71
CA ALA A 7 0.19 19.70 9.33
C ALA A 7 1.63 19.15 9.42
N TRP A 8 1.91 18.31 10.41
CA TRP A 8 3.20 17.66 10.54
C TRP A 8 3.46 16.67 9.40
N ILE A 9 2.49 15.82 9.07
CA ILE A 9 2.59 14.88 7.94
C ILE A 9 2.80 15.64 6.62
N GLU A 10 2.04 16.70 6.38
CA GLU A 10 2.19 17.51 5.18
C GLU A 10 3.60 18.09 5.07
N LYS A 11 4.12 18.65 6.15
CA LYS A 11 5.47 19.24 6.18
C LYS A 11 6.58 18.22 5.98
N LEU A 12 6.45 17.04 6.56
CA LEU A 12 7.47 15.98 6.41
C LEU A 12 7.74 15.63 4.94
N PHE A 13 6.70 15.60 4.13
CA PHE A 13 6.76 15.13 2.74
C PHE A 13 6.50 16.25 1.72
N ASP A 14 6.79 17.50 2.13
CA ASP A 14 6.63 18.67 1.28
C ASP A 14 7.80 18.80 0.30
N ASP A 15 7.52 18.52 -0.96
CA ASP A 15 8.41 18.67 -2.12
C ASP A 15 7.61 19.28 -3.27
N PRO A 16 8.26 19.80 -4.33
CA PRO A 16 7.56 20.30 -5.51
C PRO A 16 6.52 19.30 -6.03
N LEU A 17 5.39 19.79 -6.52
CA LEU A 17 4.24 18.95 -6.90
C LEU A 17 4.54 17.98 -8.05
N ASP A 18 5.45 18.35 -8.93
CA ASP A 18 5.93 17.59 -10.08
C ASP A 18 7.10 16.66 -9.74
N ALA A 19 7.63 16.73 -8.52
CA ALA A 19 8.67 15.83 -8.05
C ALA A 19 8.10 14.48 -7.63
N GLU A 20 8.89 13.44 -7.82
CA GLU A 20 8.64 12.07 -7.35
C GLU A 20 9.68 11.68 -6.28
N PRO A 21 9.68 12.33 -5.11
CA PRO A 21 10.71 12.12 -4.11
C PRO A 21 10.61 10.70 -3.52
N SER A 22 11.77 10.14 -3.25
CA SER A 22 11.94 8.84 -2.62
C SER A 22 13.10 8.92 -1.63
N TRP A 23 12.96 8.25 -0.50
CA TRP A 23 13.95 8.22 0.57
C TRP A 23 14.31 6.76 0.89
N PRO A 24 15.60 6.43 1.07
CA PRO A 24 16.05 5.07 1.38
C PRO A 24 15.45 4.51 2.68
N ALA A 25 15.02 5.39 3.57
CA ALA A 25 14.37 5.02 4.84
C ALA A 25 13.58 6.21 5.40
N LEU A 26 12.58 5.95 6.24
CA LEU A 26 11.79 6.98 6.90
C LEU A 26 12.65 7.88 7.80
N HIS A 27 13.71 7.36 8.40
CA HIS A 27 14.58 8.17 9.26
C HIS A 27 15.33 9.27 8.50
N GLU A 28 15.52 9.15 7.18
CA GLU A 28 16.06 10.23 6.37
C GLU A 28 15.12 11.46 6.34
N VAL A 29 13.83 11.23 6.49
CA VAL A 29 12.81 12.29 6.55
C VAL A 29 12.70 12.87 7.95
N VAL A 30 12.57 12.01 8.97
CA VAL A 30 12.33 12.50 10.35
C VAL A 30 13.56 13.10 11.02
N ARG A 31 14.76 12.78 10.55
CA ARG A 31 16.03 13.40 11.02
C ARG A 31 16.30 14.77 10.42
N ASP A 32 15.57 15.16 9.38
CA ASP A 32 15.74 16.46 8.72
C ASP A 32 14.94 17.54 9.45
N PRO A 33 15.60 18.47 10.16
CA PRO A 33 14.91 19.54 10.91
C PRO A 33 14.18 20.53 10.00
N SER A 34 14.51 20.59 8.71
CA SER A 34 13.81 21.46 7.76
C SER A 34 12.42 20.90 7.38
N ARG A 35 12.25 19.59 7.49
CA ARG A 35 11.01 18.87 7.24
C ARG A 35 10.23 18.57 8.51
N ASN A 36 10.93 18.19 9.57
CA ASN A 36 10.35 17.73 10.82
C ASN A 36 10.37 18.81 11.90
N PHE A 37 9.30 19.57 12.04
CA PHE A 37 9.21 20.57 13.10
C PHE A 37 9.10 19.98 14.53
N LEU A 38 8.98 18.66 14.65
CA LEU A 38 9.09 17.94 15.93
C LEU A 38 10.51 17.39 16.17
N PHE A 39 11.48 17.71 15.28
CA PHE A 39 12.87 17.31 15.48
C PHE A 39 13.40 17.84 16.81
N ASN A 40 13.95 16.94 17.62
CA ASN A 40 14.48 17.24 18.96
C ASN A 40 13.47 17.98 19.88
N HIS A 41 12.19 17.75 19.69
CA HIS A 41 11.11 18.41 20.46
C HIS A 41 11.22 18.14 21.97
N LEU A 42 11.74 16.99 22.37
CA LEU A 42 11.93 16.63 23.77
C LEU A 42 13.25 17.16 24.36
N GLY A 43 14.14 17.70 23.53
CA GLY A 43 15.45 18.22 23.94
C GLY A 43 16.44 17.13 24.38
N LEU A 44 16.24 15.88 23.96
CA LEU A 44 17.04 14.73 24.36
C LEU A 44 17.94 14.20 23.23
N ASN A 45 18.03 14.92 22.11
CA ASN A 45 18.67 14.47 20.87
C ASN A 45 18.09 13.13 20.37
N GLU A 46 16.83 12.90 20.63
CA GLU A 46 16.13 11.61 20.45
C GLU A 46 16.02 11.21 18.97
N ASP A 47 16.11 12.17 18.04
CA ASP A 47 16.01 11.89 16.61
C ASP A 47 17.34 11.58 15.93
N VAL A 48 18.47 11.94 16.55
CA VAL A 48 19.79 11.87 15.90
C VAL A 48 20.18 10.45 15.51
N LYS A 49 19.81 9.46 16.32
CA LYS A 49 20.16 8.04 16.10
C LYS A 49 18.96 7.16 15.75
N ILE A 50 17.77 7.75 15.57
CA ILE A 50 16.57 6.99 15.26
C ILE A 50 16.75 6.24 13.94
N SER A 51 16.35 4.96 13.88
CA SER A 51 16.38 4.15 12.68
C SER A 51 15.00 3.59 12.42
N LEU A 52 14.39 3.99 11.30
CA LEU A 52 13.02 3.66 10.92
C LEU A 52 12.99 3.21 9.46
N ARG A 53 12.58 1.96 9.23
CA ARG A 53 12.44 1.36 7.90
C ARG A 53 11.12 0.61 7.76
N PRO A 54 9.99 1.33 7.93
CA PRO A 54 8.68 0.71 7.85
C PRO A 54 8.35 0.23 6.45
N ASP A 55 7.61 -0.86 6.34
CA ASP A 55 6.91 -1.24 5.12
C ASP A 55 5.62 -0.41 4.93
N CYS A 56 4.78 -0.77 3.95
CA CYS A 56 3.57 -0.01 3.64
C CYS A 56 2.55 -0.01 4.80
N ALA A 57 2.44 -1.10 5.53
CA ALA A 57 1.51 -1.21 6.66
C ALA A 57 2.05 -0.54 7.91
N ASP A 58 3.36 -0.65 8.13
CA ASP A 58 4.05 -0.11 9.30
C ASP A 58 4.17 1.42 9.24
N LEU A 59 4.29 1.99 8.04
CA LEU A 59 4.55 3.42 7.85
C LEU A 59 3.55 4.33 8.57
N PRO A 60 2.22 4.17 8.40
CA PRO A 60 1.25 4.98 9.11
C PRO A 60 1.34 4.81 10.63
N TYR A 61 1.52 3.59 11.10
CA TYR A 61 1.64 3.31 12.54
C TYR A 61 2.91 3.91 13.14
N THR A 62 4.03 3.81 12.43
CA THR A 62 5.31 4.41 12.86
C THR A 62 5.20 5.91 12.98
N LEU A 63 4.61 6.58 11.98
CA LEU A 63 4.40 8.03 12.01
C LEU A 63 3.44 8.43 13.13
N ARG A 64 2.35 7.66 13.34
CA ARG A 64 1.40 7.94 14.42
C ARG A 64 2.04 7.73 15.80
N ALA A 65 2.83 6.66 15.98
CA ALA A 65 3.57 6.39 17.21
C ALA A 65 4.60 7.50 17.50
N TYR A 66 5.34 7.92 16.48
CA TYR A 66 6.31 9.01 16.61
C TYR A 66 5.64 10.31 17.08
N PHE A 67 4.55 10.69 16.42
CA PHE A 67 3.80 11.88 16.80
C PHE A 67 3.26 11.78 18.25
N ALA A 68 2.68 10.64 18.60
CA ALA A 68 2.18 10.40 19.95
C ALA A 68 3.28 10.48 21.00
N TYR A 69 4.44 9.88 20.72
CA TYR A 69 5.61 9.92 21.58
C TYR A 69 6.10 11.35 21.80
N LYS A 70 6.26 12.14 20.72
CA LYS A 70 6.69 13.53 20.79
C LYS A 70 5.71 14.43 21.57
N MET A 71 4.44 14.18 21.43
CA MET A 71 3.36 15.02 21.98
C MET A 71 2.83 14.50 23.32
N GLY A 72 3.38 13.41 23.86
CA GLY A 72 2.89 12.80 25.10
C GLY A 72 1.46 12.31 25.03
N LEU A 73 0.99 11.83 23.85
CA LEU A 73 -0.38 11.40 23.62
C LEU A 73 -0.54 9.90 23.87
N PRO A 74 -1.76 9.45 24.23
CA PRO A 74 -2.06 8.03 24.30
C PRO A 74 -1.95 7.39 22.91
N TYR A 75 -1.42 6.16 22.86
CA TYR A 75 -1.23 5.41 21.64
C TYR A 75 -1.52 3.94 21.87
N GLY A 76 -2.01 3.27 20.83
CA GLY A 76 -2.25 1.83 20.84
C GLY A 76 -2.35 1.27 19.42
N PHE A 77 -2.27 -0.04 19.32
CA PHE A 77 -2.30 -0.79 18.07
C PHE A 77 -2.92 -2.17 18.29
N SER A 78 -3.42 -2.76 17.22
CA SER A 78 -4.04 -4.09 17.26
C SER A 78 -3.15 -5.15 16.63
N LYS A 79 -3.25 -6.36 17.14
CA LYS A 79 -2.80 -7.56 16.48
C LYS A 79 -4.00 -8.18 15.75
N CYS A 80 -3.98 -8.14 14.43
CA CYS A 80 -5.10 -8.54 13.59
C CYS A 80 -4.83 -9.85 12.88
N SER A 81 -5.88 -10.56 12.47
CA SER A 81 -5.79 -11.63 11.50
C SER A 81 -5.56 -11.05 10.09
N ARG A 82 -5.03 -11.86 9.19
CA ARG A 82 -4.88 -11.43 7.79
C ARG A 82 -6.16 -11.60 6.96
N GLY A 83 -7.21 -12.15 7.55
CA GLY A 83 -8.39 -12.64 6.84
C GLY A 83 -8.09 -13.97 6.13
N GLY A 84 -9.06 -14.52 5.44
CA GLY A 84 -8.97 -15.79 4.71
C GLY A 84 -10.24 -16.62 4.88
N GLY A 85 -10.41 -17.66 4.05
CA GLY A 85 -11.61 -18.49 4.08
C GLY A 85 -12.91 -17.68 3.85
N GLY A 86 -12.89 -16.67 3.02
CA GLY A 86 -14.03 -15.78 2.77
C GLY A 86 -14.33 -14.77 3.88
N LYS A 87 -13.42 -14.58 4.84
CA LYS A 87 -13.61 -13.66 5.99
C LYS A 87 -12.64 -12.49 5.93
N ALA A 88 -13.15 -11.31 6.26
CA ALA A 88 -12.33 -10.11 6.42
C ALA A 88 -11.35 -10.23 7.60
N PRO A 89 -10.24 -9.48 7.61
CA PRO A 89 -9.39 -9.34 8.79
C PRO A 89 -10.19 -8.84 10.00
N THR A 90 -9.86 -9.38 11.19
CA THR A 90 -10.39 -8.94 12.48
C THR A 90 -9.25 -8.73 13.46
N CYS A 91 -9.45 -7.88 14.46
CA CYS A 91 -8.43 -7.48 15.43
C CYS A 91 -8.83 -7.88 16.85
N PRO A 92 -8.67 -9.17 17.24
CA PRO A 92 -9.11 -9.67 18.54
C PRO A 92 -8.28 -9.15 19.73
N GLN A 93 -7.09 -8.63 19.49
CA GLN A 93 -6.19 -8.14 20.51
C GLN A 93 -5.79 -6.69 20.23
N TRP A 94 -5.84 -5.87 21.27
CA TRP A 94 -5.40 -4.49 21.23
C TRP A 94 -4.45 -4.20 22.38
N PHE A 95 -3.38 -3.47 22.08
CA PHE A 95 -2.33 -3.09 23.02
C PHE A 95 -2.20 -1.58 23.04
N SER A 96 -1.83 -1.04 24.19
CA SER A 96 -1.53 0.37 24.37
C SER A 96 -0.13 0.55 24.95
N LEU A 97 0.31 1.78 25.14
CA LEU A 97 1.57 2.08 25.84
C LEU A 97 1.62 1.45 27.24
N GLN A 98 0.48 1.10 27.84
CA GLN A 98 0.41 0.50 29.17
C GLN A 98 0.75 -1.00 29.18
N ASN A 99 0.61 -1.70 28.04
CA ASN A 99 0.82 -3.14 27.94
C ASN A 99 1.42 -3.60 26.59
N ALA A 100 2.09 -2.73 25.87
CA ALA A 100 2.62 -3.02 24.53
C ALA A 100 3.57 -4.25 24.53
N GLU A 101 4.30 -4.50 25.61
CA GLU A 101 5.22 -5.64 25.72
C GLU A 101 4.51 -7.01 25.68
N GLU A 102 3.23 -7.06 26.05
CA GLU A 102 2.43 -8.29 25.98
C GLU A 102 2.19 -8.74 24.52
N ALA A 103 2.40 -7.84 23.55
CA ALA A 103 2.30 -8.17 22.14
C ALA A 103 3.52 -8.97 21.63
N LYS A 104 4.63 -8.97 22.35
CA LYS A 104 5.83 -9.76 21.99
C LYS A 104 5.49 -11.26 22.00
N PRO A 105 6.03 -12.03 21.05
CA PRO A 105 5.91 -13.49 21.11
C PRO A 105 6.54 -13.99 22.41
N PRO A 106 6.00 -15.05 23.02
CA PRO A 106 6.62 -15.65 24.20
C PRO A 106 8.05 -16.08 23.87
N PRO A 107 9.00 -15.92 24.80
CA PRO A 107 10.35 -16.39 24.58
C PRO A 107 10.32 -17.90 24.24
N PRO A 108 11.18 -18.36 23.31
CA PRO A 108 11.27 -19.79 23.01
C PRO A 108 11.49 -20.57 24.32
N PRO A 109 10.86 -21.75 24.47
CA PRO A 109 11.08 -22.55 25.66
C PRO A 109 12.58 -22.81 25.83
N PRO A 110 13.10 -22.75 27.04
CA PRO A 110 14.52 -23.03 27.29
C PRO A 110 14.87 -24.36 26.63
N VAL A 111 15.90 -24.36 25.80
CA VAL A 111 16.42 -25.58 25.19
C VAL A 111 16.72 -26.52 26.33
N ALA A 112 15.99 -27.62 26.43
CA ALA A 112 16.19 -28.61 27.45
C ALA A 112 17.68 -29.06 27.40
N ALA A 113 18.38 -28.90 28.49
CA ALA A 113 19.75 -29.43 28.62
C ALA A 113 19.72 -30.91 28.20
N PRO A 114 20.75 -31.42 27.51
CA PRO A 114 20.79 -32.82 27.11
C PRO A 114 20.59 -33.69 28.32
N ILE A 115 19.54 -34.52 28.32
CA ILE A 115 19.22 -35.46 29.38
C ILE A 115 20.34 -36.48 29.40
N PRO A 116 21.04 -36.67 30.54
CA PRO A 116 21.96 -37.79 30.68
C PRO A 116 21.19 -39.11 30.53
N PRO A 117 21.81 -40.19 30.02
CA PRO A 117 21.12 -41.44 29.73
C PRO A 117 20.45 -41.98 30.98
N ALA A 118 19.15 -42.26 30.89
CA ALA A 118 18.32 -42.73 31.98
C ALA A 118 18.75 -44.14 32.40
N VAL A 119 19.01 -44.28 33.67
CA VAL A 119 19.04 -45.59 34.34
C VAL A 119 17.58 -46.05 34.51
N SER A 120 17.29 -47.22 33.96
CA SER A 120 15.97 -47.87 33.99
C SER A 120 15.54 -48.13 35.45
N GLY A 121 14.39 -47.56 35.83
CA GLY A 121 13.69 -47.87 37.07
C GLY A 121 12.20 -47.64 36.91
N TYR A 122 11.43 -48.71 36.96
CA TYR A 122 9.98 -48.77 37.00
C TYR A 122 9.40 -47.89 38.12
N PHE A 123 8.31 -47.10 37.85
CA PHE A 123 7.07 -47.08 38.65
C PHE A 123 6.11 -45.90 38.23
N GLY A 124 4.83 -46.26 38.03
CA GLY A 124 3.70 -45.50 38.51
C GLY A 124 3.16 -44.33 37.63
N PHE A 125 2.08 -44.60 36.88
CA PHE A 125 1.21 -43.58 36.34
C PHE A 125 0.52 -42.75 37.43
N SER A 126 0.72 -41.43 37.41
CA SER A 126 -0.18 -40.50 38.06
C SER A 126 -0.37 -39.31 37.09
N SER A 127 -1.57 -39.18 36.52
CA SER A 127 -1.99 -38.07 35.71
C SER A 127 -2.22 -36.84 36.60
N ALA A 128 -1.26 -35.93 36.63
CA ALA A 128 -1.47 -34.59 37.19
C ALA A 128 -2.23 -33.72 36.21
N PRO A 129 -3.23 -32.92 36.65
CA PRO A 129 -3.92 -31.99 35.81
C PRO A 129 -2.96 -30.89 35.33
N ALA A 130 -3.11 -30.50 34.03
CA ALA A 130 -2.33 -29.42 33.43
C ALA A 130 -2.43 -28.14 34.28
N PRO A 131 -1.31 -27.46 34.56
CA PRO A 131 -1.34 -26.22 35.33
C PRO A 131 -2.15 -25.16 34.57
N ARG A 132 -3.18 -24.61 35.27
CA ARG A 132 -3.84 -23.41 34.83
C ARG A 132 -2.82 -22.30 34.61
N ALA A 133 -2.82 -21.68 33.41
CA ALA A 133 -1.99 -20.53 33.13
C ALA A 133 -2.23 -19.45 34.21
N ALA A 134 -1.17 -19.08 34.89
CA ALA A 134 -1.21 -17.99 35.86
C ALA A 134 -1.60 -16.70 35.15
N PRO A 135 -2.39 -15.80 35.77
CA PRO A 135 -2.68 -14.50 35.20
C PRO A 135 -1.36 -13.75 34.98
N ALA A 136 -1.21 -13.17 33.79
CA ALA A 136 -0.01 -12.43 33.44
C ALA A 136 0.27 -11.34 34.49
N PRO A 137 1.52 -11.18 34.93
CA PRO A 137 1.86 -10.18 35.93
C PRO A 137 1.56 -8.79 35.43
N LYS A 138 0.84 -7.99 36.22
CA LYS A 138 0.66 -6.56 35.97
C LYS A 138 2.03 -5.91 35.94
N ARG A 139 2.32 -5.18 34.88
CA ARG A 139 3.58 -4.52 34.65
C ARG A 139 3.92 -3.53 35.76
N THR A 140 5.09 -3.64 36.34
CA THR A 140 5.67 -2.71 37.34
C THR A 140 6.89 -1.95 36.82
N GLY A 141 7.19 -2.05 35.51
CA GLY A 141 8.36 -1.46 34.88
C GLY A 141 8.07 -0.20 34.04
N PRO A 142 9.10 0.56 33.63
CA PRO A 142 8.92 1.76 32.79
C PRO A 142 8.35 1.39 31.42
N ALA A 143 7.66 2.36 30.78
CA ALA A 143 7.14 2.20 29.42
C ALA A 143 8.28 1.86 28.43
N PRO A 144 8.02 1.08 27.35
CA PRO A 144 9.06 0.76 26.38
C PRO A 144 9.65 2.03 25.78
N SER A 145 10.94 2.00 25.43
CA SER A 145 11.56 3.06 24.67
C SER A 145 10.86 3.21 23.32
N PHE A 146 10.95 4.38 22.69
CA PHE A 146 10.32 4.59 21.38
C PHE A 146 10.78 3.56 20.34
N THR A 147 12.08 3.26 20.27
CA THR A 147 12.63 2.26 19.35
C THR A 147 12.04 0.87 19.62
N GLU A 148 11.93 0.49 20.88
CA GLU A 148 11.32 -0.79 21.26
C GLU A 148 9.83 -0.84 20.93
N LEU A 149 9.10 0.25 21.17
CA LEU A 149 7.68 0.36 20.80
C LEU A 149 7.50 0.19 19.29
N VAL A 150 8.28 0.89 18.46
CA VAL A 150 8.20 0.77 17.01
C VAL A 150 8.49 -0.65 16.54
N GLN A 151 9.47 -1.34 17.14
CA GLN A 151 9.74 -2.73 16.81
C GLN A 151 8.55 -3.63 17.15
N ILE A 152 7.95 -3.47 18.33
CA ILE A 152 6.76 -4.25 18.73
C ILE A 152 5.59 -4.00 17.78
N VAL A 153 5.40 -2.75 17.36
CA VAL A 153 4.34 -2.38 16.41
C VAL A 153 4.58 -3.04 15.05
N SER A 154 5.79 -2.93 14.50
CA SER A 154 6.15 -3.53 13.21
C SER A 154 6.01 -5.06 13.21
N ASP A 155 6.33 -5.72 14.33
CA ASP A 155 6.15 -7.17 14.48
C ASP A 155 4.67 -7.58 14.62
N SER A 156 3.76 -6.63 14.86
CA SER A 156 2.36 -6.90 15.19
C SER A 156 1.38 -6.51 14.07
N VAL A 157 1.65 -5.41 13.35
CA VAL A 157 0.75 -4.88 12.33
C VAL A 157 1.10 -5.42 10.93
N HIS A 158 0.14 -5.37 10.04
CA HIS A 158 0.32 -5.74 8.63
C HIS A 158 -0.84 -5.14 7.81
N SER A 159 -0.84 -5.30 6.48
CA SER A 159 -1.85 -4.72 5.59
C SER A 159 -3.30 -5.12 5.92
N GLY A 160 -3.52 -6.27 6.56
CA GLY A 160 -4.83 -6.68 7.06
C GLY A 160 -5.37 -5.75 8.16
N SER A 161 -4.50 -5.12 8.94
CA SER A 161 -4.90 -4.16 9.99
C SER A 161 -5.66 -2.97 9.42
N GLY A 162 -5.35 -2.55 8.19
CA GLY A 162 -6.08 -1.48 7.48
C GLY A 162 -7.35 -1.95 6.77
N ARG A 163 -7.48 -3.24 6.48
CA ARG A 163 -8.58 -3.81 5.68
C ARG A 163 -9.70 -4.46 6.51
N THR A 164 -9.80 -4.16 7.78
CA THR A 164 -10.92 -4.60 8.62
C THR A 164 -12.25 -4.07 8.10
N ALA A 165 -13.35 -4.79 8.37
CA ALA A 165 -14.68 -4.36 7.96
C ALA A 165 -14.98 -2.94 8.48
N LEU A 166 -15.62 -2.11 7.65
CA LEU A 166 -15.86 -0.69 7.96
C LEU A 166 -16.72 -0.48 9.21
N ALA A 167 -17.66 -1.38 9.48
CA ALA A 167 -18.53 -1.32 10.65
C ALA A 167 -17.90 -1.87 11.94
N ASP A 168 -16.71 -2.50 11.87
CA ASP A 168 -16.07 -3.12 13.03
C ASP A 168 -15.53 -2.05 14.00
N ASN A 169 -15.94 -2.13 15.24
CA ASN A 169 -15.51 -1.25 16.33
C ASN A 169 -14.12 -1.61 16.90
N ASN A 170 -13.68 -2.85 16.72
CA ASN A 170 -12.44 -3.38 17.30
C ASN A 170 -11.25 -3.24 16.35
N THR A 171 -11.05 -2.05 15.80
CA THR A 171 -10.05 -1.76 14.76
C THR A 171 -9.26 -0.53 15.14
N ASP A 172 -8.07 -0.36 14.56
CA ASP A 172 -7.24 0.83 14.78
C ASP A 172 -7.65 2.00 13.90
N TYR A 173 -8.45 1.73 12.87
CA TYR A 173 -8.95 2.72 11.93
C TYR A 173 -10.47 2.77 11.93
N TYR A 174 -11.03 3.89 11.52
CA TYR A 174 -12.45 4.03 11.22
C TYR A 174 -12.65 4.70 9.86
N PRO A 175 -13.71 4.37 9.11
CA PRO A 175 -13.98 4.95 7.81
C PRO A 175 -14.45 6.41 7.92
N VAL A 176 -14.02 7.22 6.95
CA VAL A 176 -14.37 8.63 6.86
C VAL A 176 -15.23 8.90 5.62
N PRO A 177 -16.03 9.99 5.58
CA PRO A 177 -16.75 10.38 4.39
C PRO A 177 -15.78 10.80 3.27
N LEU A 178 -16.20 10.62 2.02
CA LEU A 178 -15.47 11.09 0.85
C LEU A 178 -15.77 12.58 0.62
N SER A 179 -15.02 13.43 1.29
CA SER A 179 -15.13 14.89 1.15
C SER A 179 -13.77 15.55 1.17
N ALA A 180 -13.68 16.75 0.61
CA ALA A 180 -12.43 17.51 0.58
C ALA A 180 -11.87 17.82 1.98
N ASP A 181 -12.74 18.01 2.97
CA ASP A 181 -12.35 18.36 4.33
C ASP A 181 -11.80 17.16 5.11
N THR A 182 -12.25 15.95 4.79
CA THR A 182 -11.81 14.72 5.45
C THR A 182 -10.60 14.07 4.80
N LEU A 183 -10.43 14.23 3.48
CA LEU A 183 -9.29 13.68 2.74
C LEU A 183 -8.06 14.58 2.87
N ARG A 184 -7.46 14.60 4.04
CA ARG A 184 -6.33 15.44 4.43
C ARG A 184 -5.10 14.62 4.83
N PRO A 185 -3.92 15.25 4.98
CA PRO A 185 -2.71 14.56 5.41
C PRO A 185 -2.91 13.76 6.69
N GLY A 186 -2.39 12.53 6.70
CA GLY A 186 -2.56 11.57 7.80
C GLY A 186 -3.74 10.60 7.65
N ILE A 187 -4.63 10.82 6.67
CA ILE A 187 -5.64 9.83 6.27
C ILE A 187 -4.96 8.69 5.51
N VAL A 188 -5.32 7.45 5.82
CA VAL A 188 -4.82 6.28 5.12
C VAL A 188 -5.83 5.78 4.09
N TYR A 189 -5.32 5.20 3.02
CA TYR A 189 -6.10 4.42 2.08
C TYR A 189 -5.71 2.96 2.21
N ALA A 190 -6.67 2.12 2.58
CA ALA A 190 -6.50 0.68 2.61
C ALA A 190 -6.91 0.10 1.25
N ASP A 191 -5.93 -0.34 0.47
CA ASP A 191 -6.16 -1.01 -0.79
C ASP A 191 -6.68 -2.44 -0.55
N PRO A 192 -7.67 -2.93 -1.32
CA PRO A 192 -8.23 -4.27 -1.12
C PRO A 192 -7.20 -5.38 -1.33
N TYR A 193 -6.12 -5.09 -2.04
CA TYR A 193 -5.09 -6.06 -2.39
C TYR A 193 -3.83 -5.98 -1.52
N GLY A 194 -3.95 -5.37 -0.34
CA GLY A 194 -2.93 -5.48 0.70
C GLY A 194 -1.91 -4.36 0.73
N HIS A 195 -2.18 -3.22 0.11
CA HIS A 195 -1.32 -2.05 0.17
C HIS A 195 -1.96 -0.95 1.04
N ILE A 196 -1.14 -0.21 1.77
CA ILE A 196 -1.58 0.95 2.58
C ILE A 196 -0.84 2.17 2.07
N LEU A 197 -1.59 3.23 1.79
CA LEU A 197 -1.08 4.54 1.40
C LEU A 197 -1.52 5.57 2.45
N MET A 198 -0.68 6.57 2.73
CA MET A 198 -1.08 7.69 3.58
C MET A 198 -1.09 8.99 2.77
N ILE A 199 -2.19 9.73 2.83
CA ILE A 199 -2.27 11.06 2.21
C ILE A 199 -1.29 11.99 2.93
N VAL A 200 -0.48 12.70 2.14
CA VAL A 200 0.48 13.69 2.64
C VAL A 200 0.16 15.11 2.15
N ARG A 201 -0.56 15.24 1.05
CA ARG A 201 -0.98 16.54 0.55
C ARG A 201 -2.23 16.44 -0.32
N ARG A 202 -3.13 17.41 -0.17
CA ARG A 202 -4.21 17.66 -1.11
C ARG A 202 -4.03 19.04 -1.72
N VAL A 203 -3.99 19.11 -3.03
CA VAL A 203 -3.92 20.36 -3.79
C VAL A 203 -5.27 20.59 -4.42
N ALA A 204 -5.89 21.74 -4.11
CA ALA A 204 -7.18 22.08 -4.69
C ALA A 204 -7.06 22.31 -6.20
N GLN A 205 -8.14 22.01 -6.92
CA GLN A 205 -8.26 22.34 -8.34
C GLN A 205 -8.11 23.85 -8.57
N THR A 206 -7.45 24.21 -9.64
CA THR A 206 -7.37 25.57 -10.17
C THR A 206 -8.03 25.63 -11.56
N GLU A 207 -8.08 26.81 -12.17
CA GLU A 207 -8.54 26.94 -13.56
C GLU A 207 -7.67 26.17 -14.54
N ASP A 208 -6.37 26.04 -14.23
CA ASP A 208 -5.38 25.46 -15.14
C ASP A 208 -5.00 24.01 -14.79
N ALA A 209 -5.41 23.47 -13.63
CA ALA A 209 -4.98 22.16 -13.17
C ALA A 209 -6.06 21.43 -12.37
N ALA A 210 -6.17 20.13 -12.59
CA ALA A 210 -6.98 19.24 -11.78
C ALA A 210 -6.51 19.24 -10.30
N GLY A 211 -7.43 18.98 -9.40
CA GLY A 211 -7.08 18.71 -7.99
C GLY A 211 -6.24 17.44 -7.88
N ILE A 212 -5.28 17.44 -6.97
CA ILE A 212 -4.31 16.35 -6.80
C ILE A 212 -4.32 15.90 -5.34
N ILE A 213 -4.25 14.59 -5.13
CA ILE A 213 -3.87 13.99 -3.86
C ILE A 213 -2.51 13.33 -4.03
N LEU A 214 -1.58 13.66 -3.15
CA LEU A 214 -0.29 13.00 -3.03
C LEU A 214 -0.29 12.11 -1.79
N ALA A 215 0.23 10.91 -1.95
CA ALA A 215 0.34 9.92 -0.87
C ALA A 215 1.76 9.37 -0.77
N VAL A 216 2.11 8.84 0.37
CA VAL A 216 3.36 8.10 0.60
C VAL A 216 3.05 6.65 0.91
N ASP A 217 3.95 5.78 0.51
CA ASP A 217 3.99 4.38 0.92
C ASP A 217 5.40 3.95 1.32
N GLY A 218 5.47 2.97 2.21
CA GLY A 218 6.69 2.24 2.51
C GLY A 218 6.81 1.01 1.60
N GLN A 219 8.03 0.67 1.23
CA GLN A 219 8.34 -0.54 0.48
C GLN A 219 8.95 -1.60 1.41
N PRO A 220 8.93 -2.88 1.04
CA PRO A 220 9.54 -3.95 1.86
C PRO A 220 11.01 -3.74 2.17
N ASP A 221 11.75 -3.03 1.32
CA ASP A 221 13.16 -2.67 1.53
C ASP A 221 13.36 -1.47 2.48
N GLY A 222 12.26 -0.89 2.98
CA GLY A 222 12.26 0.29 3.84
C GLY A 222 12.28 1.64 3.12
N THR A 223 12.33 1.63 1.78
CA THR A 223 12.21 2.85 0.98
C THR A 223 10.83 3.47 1.15
N VAL A 224 10.78 4.80 1.30
CA VAL A 224 9.54 5.57 1.35
C VAL A 224 9.46 6.42 0.08
N ALA A 225 8.34 6.38 -0.62
CA ALA A 225 8.14 7.13 -1.85
C ALA A 225 6.83 7.91 -1.82
N ARG A 226 6.87 9.16 -2.34
CA ARG A 226 5.67 9.96 -2.56
C ARG A 226 5.15 9.71 -3.97
N LYS A 227 3.85 9.49 -4.10
CA LYS A 227 3.15 9.17 -5.35
C LYS A 227 1.94 10.04 -5.54
N ARG A 228 1.60 10.28 -6.80
CA ARG A 228 0.30 10.80 -7.17
C ARG A 228 -0.77 9.72 -6.95
N PHE A 229 -1.84 10.10 -6.28
CA PHE A 229 -3.01 9.26 -6.05
C PHE A 229 -4.01 9.50 -7.21
N TRP A 230 -4.23 8.52 -8.04
CA TRP A 230 -5.11 8.62 -9.19
C TRP A 230 -5.84 7.30 -9.44
N ARG A 231 -6.93 7.36 -10.20
CA ARG A 231 -7.85 6.24 -10.45
C ARG A 231 -7.18 4.93 -10.89
N GLY A 232 -6.01 4.99 -11.49
CA GLY A 232 -5.25 3.82 -11.96
C GLY A 232 -4.33 3.18 -10.92
N ASN A 233 -4.04 3.83 -9.78
CA ASN A 233 -3.11 3.29 -8.81
C ASN A 233 -3.70 3.03 -7.41
N PHE A 234 -4.84 3.57 -7.08
CA PHE A 234 -5.59 3.16 -5.90
C PHE A 234 -6.80 2.32 -6.33
N LEU A 235 -6.90 1.12 -5.78
CA LEU A 235 -7.90 0.15 -6.17
C LEU A 235 -9.00 0.06 -5.12
N PHE A 236 -10.23 -0.12 -5.57
CA PHE A 236 -11.39 -0.31 -4.72
C PHE A 236 -12.12 -1.57 -5.14
N ALA A 237 -12.63 -2.31 -4.17
CA ALA A 237 -13.44 -3.52 -4.38
C ALA A 237 -14.46 -3.65 -3.25
N GLN A 238 -15.56 -4.31 -3.54
CA GLN A 238 -16.64 -4.55 -2.57
C GLN A 238 -16.76 -6.01 -2.15
N ASP A 239 -15.78 -6.84 -2.43
CA ASP A 239 -15.78 -8.23 -1.99
C ASP A 239 -15.55 -8.30 -0.47
N PRO A 240 -16.53 -8.79 0.32
CA PRO A 240 -16.38 -8.90 1.77
C PRO A 240 -15.18 -9.77 2.21
N ALA A 241 -14.77 -10.73 1.38
CA ALA A 241 -13.61 -11.58 1.65
C ALA A 241 -12.28 -10.80 1.65
N LEU A 242 -12.22 -9.68 0.94
CA LEU A 242 -11.06 -8.81 0.89
C LEU A 242 -11.01 -7.82 2.07
N GLY A 243 -12.07 -7.73 2.86
CA GLY A 243 -12.21 -6.81 3.99
C GLY A 243 -12.86 -5.49 3.61
N GLY A 244 -12.56 -4.43 4.36
CA GLY A 244 -13.09 -3.08 4.15
C GLY A 244 -12.04 -2.13 3.58
N PRO A 245 -11.87 -2.06 2.25
CA PRO A 245 -10.98 -1.08 1.63
C PRO A 245 -11.54 0.34 1.77
N GLY A 246 -10.73 1.34 1.44
CA GLY A 246 -11.14 2.73 1.38
C GLY A 246 -10.35 3.65 2.30
N PHE A 247 -10.81 4.89 2.41
CA PHE A 247 -10.20 5.93 3.22
C PHE A 247 -10.57 5.78 4.69
N LYS A 248 -9.57 5.84 5.54
CA LYS A 248 -9.72 5.64 6.99
C LYS A 248 -8.82 6.61 7.76
N ARG A 249 -9.21 6.81 9.00
CA ARG A 249 -8.44 7.60 9.97
C ARG A 249 -8.13 6.75 11.19
N PHE A 250 -7.01 7.02 11.85
CA PHE A 250 -6.70 6.39 13.12
C PHE A 250 -7.80 6.67 14.14
N ARG A 251 -8.25 5.60 14.79
CA ARG A 251 -9.22 5.67 15.86
C ARG A 251 -8.62 6.42 17.05
N PRO A 252 -9.36 7.38 17.64
CA PRO A 252 -8.86 8.09 18.81
C PRO A 252 -8.64 7.13 19.98
N VAL A 253 -7.51 7.29 20.66
CA VAL A 253 -7.18 6.63 21.92
C VAL A 253 -7.34 7.65 23.03
N VAL A 254 -8.07 7.31 24.05
CA VAL A 254 -8.34 8.16 25.21
C VAL A 254 -7.94 7.46 26.51
N VAL A 255 -7.67 8.24 27.53
CA VAL A 255 -7.47 7.72 28.89
C VAL A 255 -8.77 7.89 29.66
N ALA A 256 -9.33 6.79 30.13
CA ALA A 256 -10.53 6.75 30.95
C ALA A 256 -10.30 5.88 32.19
N ASN A 257 -10.49 6.45 33.37
CA ASN A 257 -10.26 5.76 34.66
C ASN A 257 -8.84 5.16 34.78
N GLY A 258 -7.82 5.88 34.26
CA GLY A 258 -6.45 5.42 34.28
C GLY A 258 -6.08 4.37 33.24
N ALA A 259 -7.02 3.90 32.44
CA ALA A 259 -6.78 2.94 31.36
C ALA A 259 -6.90 3.59 29.98
N MET A 260 -6.01 3.23 29.06
CA MET A 260 -6.12 3.61 27.66
C MET A 260 -7.16 2.74 26.96
N ARG A 261 -8.00 3.36 26.13
CA ARG A 261 -8.97 2.66 25.28
C ARG A 261 -9.22 3.41 23.97
N ARG A 262 -9.68 2.68 22.98
CA ARG A 262 -10.15 3.26 21.70
C ARG A 262 -11.61 3.75 21.84
N LEU A 263 -11.96 4.80 21.10
CA LEU A 263 -13.37 5.18 20.91
C LEU A 263 -14.03 4.22 19.90
N ILE A 264 -15.27 3.83 20.17
CA ILE A 264 -16.08 3.06 19.22
C ILE A 264 -16.75 3.98 18.19
N ASN A 265 -17.27 3.41 17.09
CA ASN A 265 -17.87 4.19 16.00
C ASN A 265 -18.97 5.15 16.47
N ALA A 266 -19.83 4.70 17.38
CA ALA A 266 -20.92 5.52 17.92
C ALA A 266 -20.42 6.71 18.77
N GLU A 267 -19.31 6.56 19.47
CA GLU A 267 -18.68 7.65 20.22
C GLU A 267 -18.03 8.66 19.28
N ILE A 268 -17.35 8.17 18.21
CA ILE A 268 -16.72 9.03 17.20
C ILE A 268 -17.79 9.84 16.47
N ALA A 269 -18.87 9.21 16.02
CA ALA A 269 -19.95 9.86 15.29
C ALA A 269 -20.64 10.99 16.07
N LYS A 270 -20.68 10.89 17.41
CA LYS A 270 -21.31 11.88 18.30
C LYS A 270 -20.34 12.94 18.82
N ASN A 271 -19.04 12.76 18.61
CA ASN A 271 -18.03 13.65 19.17
C ASN A 271 -17.78 14.84 18.23
N PRO A 272 -17.98 16.09 18.66
CA PRO A 272 -17.79 17.26 17.80
C PRO A 272 -16.37 17.41 17.27
N GLN A 273 -15.35 16.84 17.94
CA GLN A 273 -13.96 16.90 17.49
C GLN A 273 -13.64 15.89 16.40
N TYR A 274 -14.40 14.80 16.30
CA TYR A 274 -14.13 13.72 15.38
C TYR A 274 -15.24 13.58 14.33
N ALA A 275 -16.47 13.72 14.61
CA ALA A 275 -17.74 13.69 13.84
C ALA A 275 -17.66 13.34 12.32
N ASP A 276 -16.57 12.72 11.89
CA ASP A 276 -16.23 12.36 10.51
C ASP A 276 -16.28 10.84 10.27
N PHE A 277 -17.00 10.10 11.11
CA PHE A 277 -17.29 8.70 10.87
C PHE A 277 -18.37 8.57 9.78
N SER A 278 -18.14 7.74 8.78
CA SER A 278 -19.12 7.46 7.73
C SER A 278 -18.94 6.06 7.15
N LEU A 279 -20.04 5.40 6.84
CA LEU A 279 -20.09 4.13 6.11
C LEU A 279 -20.41 4.31 4.62
N ASP A 280 -20.47 5.54 4.11
CA ASP A 280 -20.89 5.83 2.73
C ASP A 280 -20.06 5.08 1.69
N GLN A 281 -18.76 4.90 1.92
CA GLN A 281 -17.87 4.19 1.02
C GLN A 281 -18.31 2.75 0.76
N SER A 282 -18.88 2.07 1.76
CA SER A 282 -19.34 0.68 1.63
C SER A 282 -20.61 0.54 0.79
N GLN A 283 -21.29 1.65 0.51
CA GLN A 283 -22.55 1.69 -0.24
C GLN A 283 -22.35 2.04 -1.72
N LEU A 284 -21.15 2.50 -2.08
CA LEU A 284 -20.83 2.88 -3.45
C LEU A 284 -20.43 1.64 -4.28
N GLY A 285 -20.91 1.56 -5.51
CA GLY A 285 -20.33 0.67 -6.51
C GLY A 285 -18.90 1.07 -6.84
N ILE A 286 -18.15 0.20 -7.51
CA ILE A 286 -16.74 0.47 -7.85
C ILE A 286 -16.63 1.74 -8.70
N GLU A 287 -17.41 1.87 -9.75
CA GLU A 287 -17.41 3.06 -10.59
C GLU A 287 -17.88 4.30 -9.84
N ASP A 288 -18.92 4.18 -9.01
CA ASP A 288 -19.45 5.29 -8.23
C ASP A 288 -18.43 5.79 -7.19
N PHE A 289 -17.61 4.89 -6.62
CA PHE A 289 -16.52 5.27 -5.72
C PHE A 289 -15.47 6.13 -6.45
N TYR A 290 -15.03 5.71 -7.62
CA TYR A 290 -14.06 6.47 -8.42
C TYR A 290 -14.66 7.78 -8.94
N ASP A 291 -15.91 7.77 -9.37
CA ASP A 291 -16.61 8.98 -9.81
C ASP A 291 -16.74 9.98 -8.65
N ARG A 292 -17.08 9.51 -7.45
CA ARG A 292 -17.12 10.36 -6.25
C ARG A 292 -15.74 10.94 -5.93
N MET A 293 -14.67 10.17 -6.06
CA MET A 293 -13.32 10.65 -5.85
C MET A 293 -12.94 11.72 -6.88
N ASP A 294 -13.27 11.52 -8.14
CA ASP A 294 -13.07 12.54 -9.18
C ASP A 294 -13.82 13.84 -8.85
N ASP A 295 -15.07 13.74 -8.38
CA ASP A 295 -15.89 14.89 -7.97
C ASP A 295 -15.28 15.63 -6.77
N VAL A 296 -14.75 14.92 -5.81
CA VAL A 296 -14.12 15.50 -4.60
C VAL A 296 -12.80 16.19 -4.95
N MET A 297 -11.98 15.56 -5.79
CA MET A 297 -10.66 16.09 -6.17
C MET A 297 -10.79 17.30 -7.11
N SER A 298 -11.72 17.26 -8.04
CA SER A 298 -11.92 18.30 -9.05
C SER A 298 -13.41 18.65 -9.18
N PRO A 299 -13.96 19.46 -8.27
CA PRO A 299 -15.40 19.78 -8.26
C PRO A 299 -15.86 20.65 -9.43
N SER A 300 -14.97 21.39 -10.09
CA SER A 300 -15.27 22.17 -11.27
C SER A 300 -14.98 21.40 -12.55
N PRO A 301 -15.68 21.69 -13.67
CA PRO A 301 -15.43 21.02 -14.94
C PRO A 301 -13.96 21.12 -15.38
N LEU A 302 -13.41 20.00 -15.85
CA LEU A 302 -12.04 19.89 -16.33
C LEU A 302 -11.98 20.03 -17.85
N ASP A 303 -10.87 20.59 -18.35
CA ASP A 303 -10.55 20.46 -19.77
C ASP A 303 -10.30 18.97 -20.09
N PRO A 304 -11.06 18.35 -21.00
CA PRO A 304 -11.01 16.92 -21.23
C PRO A 304 -9.67 16.47 -21.83
N THR A 305 -9.07 17.27 -22.70
CA THR A 305 -7.76 16.95 -23.31
C THR A 305 -6.64 17.00 -22.29
N ARG A 306 -6.64 18.02 -21.43
CA ARG A 306 -5.67 18.14 -20.35
C ARG A 306 -5.82 16.98 -19.35
N ALA A 307 -7.03 16.67 -18.94
CA ALA A 307 -7.29 15.56 -18.01
C ALA A 307 -6.83 14.21 -18.59
N LEU A 308 -7.03 13.98 -19.89
CA LEU A 308 -6.49 12.80 -20.57
C LEU A 308 -4.95 12.76 -20.51
N LYS A 309 -4.27 13.86 -20.83
CA LYS A 309 -2.80 13.94 -20.80
C LYS A 309 -2.25 13.72 -19.41
N GLU A 310 -2.91 14.23 -18.37
CA GLU A 310 -2.55 13.98 -16.97
C GLU A 310 -2.68 12.49 -16.60
N ALA A 311 -3.75 11.81 -17.05
CA ALA A 311 -3.92 10.38 -16.85
C ALA A 311 -2.82 9.56 -17.56
N ILE A 312 -2.44 9.95 -18.77
CA ILE A 312 -1.33 9.30 -19.50
C ILE A 312 0.00 9.53 -18.77
N THR A 313 0.24 10.73 -18.26
CA THR A 313 1.44 11.03 -17.45
C THR A 313 1.51 10.14 -16.20
N SER A 314 0.39 9.95 -15.52
CA SER A 314 0.31 9.06 -14.35
C SER A 314 0.59 7.60 -14.71
N LEU A 315 0.11 7.13 -15.86
CA LEU A 315 0.46 5.80 -16.37
C LEU A 315 1.95 5.68 -16.69
N GLU A 316 2.53 6.70 -17.34
CA GLU A 316 3.97 6.75 -17.66
C GLU A 316 4.84 6.65 -16.40
N GLU A 317 4.49 7.40 -15.36
CA GLU A 317 5.16 7.32 -14.04
C GLU A 317 5.13 5.89 -13.47
N GLN A 318 3.97 5.24 -13.54
CA GLN A 318 3.80 3.86 -13.06
C GLN A 318 4.63 2.85 -13.87
N VAL A 319 4.73 3.02 -15.18
CA VAL A 319 5.59 2.19 -16.04
C VAL A 319 7.06 2.41 -15.71
N LYS A 320 7.50 3.64 -15.47
CA LYS A 320 8.88 3.98 -15.07
C LYS A 320 9.27 3.33 -13.74
N VAL A 321 8.36 3.29 -12.77
CA VAL A 321 8.61 2.56 -11.50
C VAL A 321 8.81 1.07 -11.76
N ARG A 322 8.07 0.49 -12.71
CA ARG A 322 8.25 -0.91 -13.11
C ARG A 322 9.62 -1.17 -13.74
N VAL A 323 10.18 -0.22 -14.48
CA VAL A 323 11.56 -0.33 -15.01
C VAL A 323 12.55 -0.62 -13.88
N THR A 324 12.48 0.14 -12.80
CA THR A 324 13.33 -0.05 -11.61
C THR A 324 13.11 -1.42 -10.97
N SER A 325 11.86 -1.86 -10.85
CA SER A 325 11.52 -3.15 -10.22
C SER A 325 12.03 -4.34 -11.04
N VAL A 326 11.89 -4.28 -12.36
CA VAL A 326 12.41 -5.33 -13.26
C VAL A 326 13.95 -5.34 -13.28
N GLU A 327 14.57 -4.16 -13.25
CA GLU A 327 16.04 -4.03 -13.16
C GLU A 327 16.59 -4.62 -11.84
N ASN A 328 15.90 -4.44 -10.73
CA ASN A 328 16.28 -5.09 -9.47
C ASN A 328 16.23 -6.62 -9.60
N GLY A 329 15.24 -7.16 -10.31
CA GLY A 329 15.18 -8.58 -10.65
C GLY A 329 16.34 -9.04 -11.51
N ARG A 330 16.73 -8.25 -12.52
CA ARG A 330 17.93 -8.54 -13.36
C ARG A 330 19.20 -8.58 -12.52
N LYS A 331 19.40 -7.62 -11.64
CA LYS A 331 20.54 -7.60 -10.72
C LYS A 331 20.56 -8.82 -9.80
N PHE A 332 19.41 -9.23 -9.31
CA PHE A 332 19.26 -10.47 -8.53
C PHE A 332 19.68 -11.70 -9.35
N GLN A 333 19.20 -11.82 -10.58
CA GLN A 333 19.59 -12.93 -11.49
C GLN A 333 21.10 -13.00 -11.72
N ASN A 334 21.77 -11.87 -11.83
CA ASN A 334 23.20 -11.77 -12.04
C ASN A 334 24.01 -11.99 -10.74
N SER A 335 23.34 -12.01 -9.59
CA SER A 335 23.96 -12.38 -8.33
C SER A 335 24.00 -13.92 -8.19
N LYS A 336 24.95 -14.45 -7.42
CA LYS A 336 25.06 -15.89 -7.16
C LYS A 336 24.01 -16.42 -6.16
N ARG A 337 22.89 -15.71 -5.97
CA ARG A 337 21.87 -16.04 -4.96
C ARG A 337 20.87 -17.12 -5.38
N GLY A 338 20.97 -17.61 -6.63
CA GLY A 338 20.10 -18.66 -7.11
C GLY A 338 18.79 -18.15 -7.73
N GLU A 339 17.75 -18.94 -7.61
CA GLU A 339 16.46 -18.77 -8.22
C GLU A 339 15.42 -18.40 -7.16
N ALA A 340 14.50 -17.49 -7.48
CA ALA A 340 13.41 -17.15 -6.58
C ALA A 340 12.35 -18.27 -6.58
N THR A 341 12.01 -18.79 -5.41
CA THR A 341 10.95 -19.79 -5.25
C THR A 341 9.58 -19.13 -5.43
N MET A 342 8.80 -19.60 -6.41
CA MET A 342 7.46 -19.10 -6.67
C MET A 342 6.47 -19.72 -5.68
N PRO A 343 5.72 -18.91 -4.90
CA PRO A 343 4.65 -19.40 -4.04
C PRO A 343 3.49 -20.02 -4.82
N ASP A 344 2.60 -20.71 -4.11
CA ASP A 344 1.40 -21.31 -4.68
C ASP A 344 0.17 -20.40 -4.49
N GLY A 345 -0.72 -20.43 -5.49
CA GLY A 345 -2.03 -19.79 -5.44
C GLY A 345 -1.94 -18.27 -5.17
N ALA A 346 -2.83 -17.77 -4.32
CA ALA A 346 -2.90 -16.37 -3.95
C ALA A 346 -1.62 -15.84 -3.28
N ALA A 347 -0.80 -16.74 -2.74
CA ALA A 347 0.46 -16.37 -2.08
C ALA A 347 1.50 -15.74 -3.03
N ILE A 348 1.33 -15.81 -4.35
CA ILE A 348 2.16 -15.03 -5.29
C ILE A 348 2.09 -13.52 -5.05
N PHE A 349 0.96 -13.04 -4.51
CA PHE A 349 0.74 -11.64 -4.15
C PHE A 349 1.09 -11.33 -2.69
N GLU A 350 1.36 -12.36 -1.92
CA GLU A 350 1.74 -12.27 -0.51
C GLU A 350 3.21 -12.62 -0.37
N THR A 351 3.87 -11.94 0.50
CA THR A 351 5.27 -11.72 0.30
C THR A 351 6.11 -12.32 1.41
N SER A 352 7.22 -12.95 0.99
CA SER A 352 8.40 -13.23 1.81
C SER A 352 9.60 -13.57 0.93
N GLY A 353 10.78 -13.07 1.29
CA GLY A 353 12.06 -13.40 0.67
C GLY A 353 12.22 -12.90 -0.75
N ALA A 354 13.02 -13.63 -1.55
CA ALA A 354 13.41 -13.20 -2.90
C ALA A 354 12.22 -13.02 -3.89
N TRP A 355 11.13 -13.75 -3.69
CA TRP A 355 9.92 -13.55 -4.50
C TRP A 355 9.31 -12.18 -4.22
N GLU A 356 9.19 -11.77 -2.96
CA GLU A 356 8.72 -10.45 -2.57
C GLU A 356 9.55 -9.33 -3.18
N ASP A 357 10.87 -9.46 -3.05
CA ASP A 357 11.80 -8.39 -3.42
C ASP A 357 11.85 -8.18 -4.94
N PHE A 358 11.69 -9.24 -5.74
CA PHE A 358 12.07 -9.21 -7.16
C PHE A 358 10.94 -9.58 -8.13
N SER A 359 9.83 -10.20 -7.68
CA SER A 359 8.66 -10.42 -8.53
C SER A 359 7.76 -9.18 -8.58
N THR A 360 6.87 -9.13 -9.57
CA THR A 360 6.02 -7.97 -9.78
C THR A 360 4.52 -8.27 -9.93
N PRO A 361 3.93 -9.35 -9.34
CA PRO A 361 2.55 -9.70 -9.64
C PRO A 361 1.55 -8.62 -9.22
N SER A 362 1.70 -8.02 -8.03
CA SER A 362 0.83 -6.94 -7.58
C SER A 362 0.99 -5.67 -8.43
N ARG A 363 2.22 -5.33 -8.83
CA ARG A 363 2.49 -4.19 -9.71
C ARG A 363 1.92 -4.40 -11.09
N ASP A 364 2.08 -5.60 -11.64
CA ASP A 364 1.63 -5.92 -12.99
C ASP A 364 0.10 -5.94 -13.07
N LEU A 365 -0.58 -6.47 -12.05
CA LEU A 365 -2.04 -6.38 -11.97
C LEU A 365 -2.52 -4.92 -11.92
N ARG A 366 -1.88 -4.06 -11.11
CA ARG A 366 -2.21 -2.63 -11.04
C ARG A 366 -1.91 -1.90 -12.34
N LEU A 367 -0.81 -2.23 -13.00
CA LEU A 367 -0.46 -1.67 -14.31
C LEU A 367 -1.52 -2.01 -15.36
N LEU A 368 -2.00 -3.23 -15.40
CA LEU A 368 -3.07 -3.65 -16.31
C LEU A 368 -4.37 -2.88 -16.06
N ILE A 369 -4.73 -2.65 -14.80
CA ILE A 369 -5.87 -1.81 -14.43
C ILE A 369 -5.65 -0.35 -14.86
N ALA A 370 -4.45 0.19 -14.64
CA ALA A 370 -4.11 1.55 -15.06
C ALA A 370 -4.17 1.74 -16.58
N ILE A 371 -3.75 0.74 -17.35
CA ILE A 371 -3.90 0.71 -18.82
C ILE A 371 -5.38 0.81 -19.19
N ASP A 372 -6.24 -0.01 -18.57
CA ASP A 372 -7.68 0.00 -18.85
C ASP A 372 -8.31 1.37 -18.50
N VAL A 373 -7.87 2.01 -17.40
CA VAL A 373 -8.32 3.34 -17.00
C VAL A 373 -7.98 4.40 -18.04
N VAL A 374 -6.78 4.38 -18.60
CA VAL A 374 -6.34 5.33 -19.63
C VAL A 374 -7.07 5.08 -20.96
N LEU A 375 -7.14 3.82 -21.39
CA LEU A 375 -7.85 3.47 -22.62
C LEU A 375 -9.35 3.78 -22.55
N GLY A 376 -9.97 3.63 -21.39
CA GLY A 376 -11.37 3.93 -21.16
C GLY A 376 -11.69 5.42 -20.95
N PHE A 377 -10.69 6.31 -20.96
CA PHE A 377 -10.91 7.73 -20.67
C PHE A 377 -11.88 8.43 -21.64
N PRO A 378 -11.78 8.27 -22.97
CA PRO A 378 -12.74 8.89 -23.89
C PRO A 378 -14.19 8.45 -23.63
N ASP A 379 -14.42 7.19 -23.28
CA ASP A 379 -15.74 6.67 -22.94
C ASP A 379 -16.27 7.25 -21.62
N ARG A 380 -15.39 7.47 -20.62
CA ARG A 380 -15.80 8.14 -19.36
C ARG A 380 -16.23 9.58 -19.60
N VAL A 381 -15.51 10.33 -20.45
CA VAL A 381 -15.91 11.70 -20.83
C VAL A 381 -17.28 11.69 -21.50
N ALA A 382 -17.53 10.75 -22.41
CA ALA A 382 -18.82 10.62 -23.08
C ALA A 382 -19.96 10.22 -22.10
N ARG A 383 -19.66 9.43 -21.08
CA ARG A 383 -20.63 8.99 -20.06
C ARG A 383 -20.99 10.12 -19.08
N ARG A 384 -20.03 10.98 -18.75
CA ARG A 384 -20.20 12.07 -17.78
C ARG A 384 -19.70 13.42 -18.34
N PRO A 385 -20.29 13.90 -19.44
CA PRO A 385 -19.83 15.13 -20.10
C PRO A 385 -19.92 16.37 -19.20
N GLU A 386 -20.82 16.38 -18.22
CA GLU A 386 -20.99 17.46 -17.24
C GLU A 386 -19.76 17.67 -16.33
N ARG A 387 -18.89 16.69 -16.26
CA ARG A 387 -17.63 16.76 -15.52
C ARG A 387 -16.54 17.54 -16.22
N TYR A 388 -16.76 17.88 -17.49
CA TYR A 388 -15.74 18.44 -18.36
C TYR A 388 -16.23 19.75 -18.99
N ALA A 389 -15.27 20.65 -19.23
CA ALA A 389 -15.51 21.90 -19.96
C ALA A 389 -15.65 21.57 -21.45
N MET A 390 -16.83 21.11 -21.83
CA MET A 390 -17.14 20.70 -23.20
C MET A 390 -17.24 21.92 -24.12
N PRO A 391 -16.57 21.89 -25.31
CA PRO A 391 -16.73 22.95 -26.32
C PRO A 391 -18.19 23.07 -26.75
N ARG A 392 -18.66 24.30 -26.87
CA ARG A 392 -20.07 24.58 -27.24
C ARG A 392 -20.42 24.23 -28.69
N ASP A 393 -19.41 24.18 -29.54
CA ASP A 393 -19.50 23.93 -30.97
C ASP A 393 -19.28 22.48 -31.38
N LYS A 394 -19.08 21.58 -30.42
CA LYS A 394 -18.82 20.16 -30.65
C LYS A 394 -19.82 19.29 -29.89
N SER A 395 -20.24 18.21 -30.51
CA SER A 395 -21.02 17.16 -29.87
C SER A 395 -20.11 16.30 -28.93
N VAL A 396 -20.73 15.59 -28.01
CA VAL A 396 -20.03 14.62 -27.12
C VAL A 396 -19.27 13.57 -27.95
N ALA A 397 -19.86 13.09 -29.05
CA ALA A 397 -19.25 12.13 -29.95
C ALA A 397 -18.00 12.69 -30.65
N GLU A 398 -18.04 13.96 -31.09
CA GLU A 398 -16.88 14.63 -31.69
C GLU A 398 -15.75 14.82 -30.69
N VAL A 399 -16.06 15.21 -29.44
CA VAL A 399 -15.05 15.32 -28.37
C VAL A 399 -14.45 13.95 -28.03
N LYS A 400 -15.27 12.91 -27.94
CA LYS A 400 -14.78 11.54 -27.74
C LYS A 400 -13.80 11.12 -28.84
N ALA A 401 -14.14 11.37 -30.11
CA ALA A 401 -13.29 11.04 -31.26
C ALA A 401 -11.97 11.83 -31.23
N GLU A 402 -12.01 13.10 -30.85
CA GLU A 402 -10.82 13.93 -30.67
C GLU A 402 -9.92 13.41 -29.55
N LEU A 403 -10.48 13.04 -28.41
CA LEU A 403 -9.74 12.42 -27.31
C LEU A 403 -9.09 11.10 -27.71
N GLN A 404 -9.76 10.28 -28.53
CA GLN A 404 -9.17 9.05 -29.06
C GLN A 404 -7.96 9.33 -29.95
N ARG A 405 -8.00 10.39 -30.76
CA ARG A 405 -6.85 10.81 -31.58
C ARG A 405 -5.68 11.31 -30.71
N VAL A 406 -5.98 12.14 -29.70
CA VAL A 406 -4.97 12.62 -28.75
C VAL A 406 -4.33 11.45 -28.00
N LEU A 407 -5.15 10.52 -27.50
CA LEU A 407 -4.67 9.32 -26.83
C LEU A 407 -3.70 8.52 -27.71
N THR A 408 -4.09 8.24 -28.95
CA THR A 408 -3.24 7.51 -29.91
C THR A 408 -1.91 8.21 -30.13
N SER A 409 -1.93 9.53 -30.35
CA SER A 409 -0.71 10.33 -30.58
C SER A 409 0.21 10.36 -29.35
N GLU A 410 -0.34 10.64 -28.17
CA GLU A 410 0.44 10.71 -26.92
C GLU A 410 1.10 9.36 -26.59
N LEU A 411 0.37 8.27 -26.74
CA LEU A 411 0.92 6.93 -26.49
C LEU A 411 2.05 6.55 -27.45
N ALA A 412 1.98 6.99 -28.71
CA ALA A 412 2.99 6.71 -29.73
C ALA A 412 4.26 7.55 -29.56
N THR A 413 4.19 8.71 -28.89
CA THR A 413 5.29 9.66 -28.77
C THR A 413 6.03 9.58 -27.45
N ARG A 414 5.36 9.13 -26.36
CA ARG A 414 6.00 8.98 -25.05
C ARG A 414 6.81 7.71 -24.99
N LYS A 415 8.08 7.86 -24.60
CA LYS A 415 9.08 6.78 -24.64
C LYS A 415 9.66 6.51 -23.26
N LEU A 416 10.03 5.26 -23.05
CA LEU A 416 10.79 4.80 -21.90
C LEU A 416 11.87 3.82 -22.38
N SER A 417 12.92 3.67 -21.60
CA SER A 417 13.97 2.71 -21.88
C SER A 417 14.21 1.80 -20.68
N TYR A 418 14.52 0.54 -20.94
CA TYR A 418 14.89 -0.41 -19.92
C TYR A 418 16.18 -1.14 -20.31
N PRO A 419 17.00 -1.58 -19.34
CA PRO A 419 18.17 -2.42 -19.62
C PRO A 419 17.74 -3.84 -19.96
N ARG A 420 18.17 -4.38 -21.09
CA ARG A 420 18.00 -5.79 -21.47
C ARG A 420 18.87 -6.72 -20.59
N SER A 421 18.74 -8.01 -20.78
CA SER A 421 19.49 -9.00 -19.99
C SER A 421 21.02 -8.81 -20.09
N ASP A 422 21.54 -8.36 -21.21
CA ASP A 422 22.96 -8.05 -21.43
C ASP A 422 23.37 -6.64 -20.94
N GLY A 423 22.43 -5.85 -20.42
CA GLY A 423 22.64 -4.47 -19.96
C GLY A 423 22.48 -3.40 -21.04
N SER A 424 22.33 -3.78 -22.32
CA SER A 424 22.05 -2.80 -23.38
C SER A 424 20.66 -2.18 -23.24
N ALA A 425 20.53 -0.89 -23.58
CA ALA A 425 19.26 -0.20 -23.50
C ALA A 425 18.32 -0.60 -24.65
N TRP A 426 17.04 -0.77 -24.31
CA TRP A 426 15.96 -0.92 -25.27
C TRP A 426 14.89 0.12 -25.00
N THR A 427 14.38 0.74 -26.06
CA THR A 427 13.37 1.81 -25.94
C THR A 427 12.02 1.30 -26.45
N LEU A 428 10.98 1.56 -25.62
CA LEU A 428 9.58 1.32 -25.93
C LEU A 428 8.83 2.63 -25.93
N THR A 429 7.75 2.69 -26.71
CA THR A 429 6.70 3.71 -26.51
C THR A 429 5.71 3.21 -25.47
N LEU A 430 4.89 4.11 -24.90
CA LEU A 430 3.76 3.66 -24.07
C LEU A 430 2.79 2.80 -24.87
N ARG A 431 2.65 3.07 -26.17
CA ARG A 431 1.85 2.23 -27.08
C ARG A 431 2.34 0.80 -27.08
N ASP A 432 3.64 0.59 -27.23
CA ASP A 432 4.23 -0.76 -27.18
C ASP A 432 3.87 -1.49 -25.88
N VAL A 433 3.94 -0.80 -24.73
CA VAL A 433 3.60 -1.38 -23.43
C VAL A 433 2.12 -1.78 -23.36
N ILE A 434 1.24 -0.91 -23.85
CA ILE A 434 -0.22 -1.17 -23.88
C ILE A 434 -0.57 -2.32 -24.80
N ASP A 435 0.03 -2.38 -25.98
CA ASP A 435 -0.19 -3.45 -26.96
C ASP A 435 0.26 -4.83 -26.44
N ARG A 436 1.15 -4.83 -25.43
CA ARG A 436 1.62 -6.03 -24.72
C ARG A 436 0.85 -6.36 -23.46
N ALA A 437 -0.32 -5.75 -23.23
CA ALA A 437 -1.10 -5.99 -22.00
C ALA A 437 -1.38 -7.48 -21.76
N VAL A 438 -1.64 -8.25 -22.82
CA VAL A 438 -1.87 -9.70 -22.73
C VAL A 438 -0.59 -10.47 -22.34
N ASP A 439 0.56 -10.06 -22.82
CA ASP A 439 1.87 -10.65 -22.46
C ASP A 439 2.23 -10.30 -21.01
N LEU A 440 1.88 -9.09 -20.56
CA LEU A 440 2.11 -8.62 -19.18
C LEU A 440 1.31 -9.40 -18.14
N GLU A 441 0.28 -10.14 -18.53
CA GLU A 441 -0.44 -11.07 -17.63
C GLU A 441 0.46 -12.21 -17.10
N MET A 442 1.60 -12.45 -17.76
CA MET A 442 2.57 -13.50 -17.40
C MET A 442 4.01 -12.98 -17.28
N ALA A 443 4.19 -11.70 -16.98
CA ALA A 443 5.49 -11.03 -16.99
C ALA A 443 6.13 -10.81 -15.62
N TYR A 444 5.51 -11.31 -14.55
CA TYR A 444 5.86 -10.98 -13.16
C TYR A 444 6.95 -11.85 -12.53
N ASN A 445 7.40 -12.92 -13.19
CA ASN A 445 8.36 -13.87 -12.61
C ASN A 445 9.80 -13.34 -12.69
N PRO A 446 10.50 -13.19 -11.56
CA PRO A 446 11.87 -12.67 -11.55
C PRO A 446 12.92 -13.65 -12.11
N ASN A 447 12.55 -14.91 -12.36
CA ASN A 447 13.43 -15.91 -12.96
C ASN A 447 13.42 -15.87 -14.49
N ASP A 448 12.47 -15.16 -15.10
CA ASP A 448 12.47 -14.89 -16.54
C ASP A 448 13.45 -13.79 -16.90
N CYS A 449 13.99 -13.82 -18.11
CA CYS A 449 14.78 -12.72 -18.66
C CYS A 449 13.96 -11.41 -18.69
N VAL A 450 14.67 -10.29 -18.66
CA VAL A 450 14.05 -8.96 -18.67
C VAL A 450 13.12 -8.76 -19.86
N GLU A 451 13.53 -9.22 -21.04
CA GLU A 451 12.77 -9.08 -22.28
C GLU A 451 11.39 -9.75 -22.18
N LEU A 452 11.31 -10.94 -21.60
CA LEU A 452 10.02 -11.60 -21.33
C LEU A 452 9.18 -10.83 -20.31
N ARG A 453 9.82 -10.24 -19.33
CA ARG A 453 9.13 -9.39 -18.33
C ARG A 453 8.62 -8.07 -18.93
N TRP A 454 9.05 -7.71 -20.13
CA TRP A 454 8.51 -6.60 -20.93
C TRP A 454 7.64 -7.07 -22.10
N GLY A 455 7.33 -8.37 -22.16
CA GLY A 455 6.48 -8.92 -23.22
C GLY A 455 7.11 -8.83 -24.61
N ALA A 456 8.45 -8.86 -24.71
CA ALA A 456 9.14 -8.78 -25.99
C ALA A 456 8.66 -9.89 -26.95
N PRO A 457 8.36 -9.56 -28.20
CA PRO A 457 7.93 -10.56 -29.18
C PRO A 457 9.01 -11.63 -29.38
N ALA A 458 8.58 -12.90 -29.43
CA ALA A 458 9.49 -14.00 -29.67
C ALA A 458 10.26 -13.79 -30.98
N LYS A 459 11.57 -14.11 -30.98
CA LYS A 459 12.48 -13.97 -32.13
C LYS A 459 12.68 -12.53 -32.63
N SER A 460 12.29 -11.51 -31.85
CA SER A 460 12.60 -10.11 -32.15
C SER A 460 14.04 -9.76 -31.78
N ASP A 461 14.55 -8.65 -32.33
CA ASP A 461 15.86 -8.09 -31.92
C ASP A 461 15.84 -7.74 -30.41
N GLU A 462 14.74 -7.29 -29.89
CA GLU A 462 14.56 -7.03 -28.47
C GLU A 462 14.79 -8.28 -27.63
N ALA A 463 14.23 -9.42 -28.04
CA ALA A 463 14.36 -10.70 -27.34
C ALA A 463 15.70 -11.42 -27.56
N SER A 464 16.56 -10.90 -28.42
CA SER A 464 17.80 -11.58 -28.81
C SER A 464 18.80 -11.82 -27.68
N THR A 465 18.72 -11.03 -26.61
CA THR A 465 19.59 -11.16 -25.42
C THR A 465 18.98 -12.03 -24.32
N CYS A 466 17.74 -12.52 -24.50
CA CYS A 466 17.06 -13.41 -23.55
C CYS A 466 17.67 -14.82 -23.58
N LYS A 467 18.30 -15.23 -22.48
CA LYS A 467 18.90 -16.56 -22.31
C LYS A 467 18.42 -17.30 -21.08
N ARG A 468 17.51 -16.70 -20.31
CA ARG A 468 17.03 -17.25 -19.05
C ARG A 468 15.50 -17.28 -19.01
N TYR A 469 14.98 -18.39 -18.58
CA TYR A 469 13.54 -18.65 -18.47
C TYR A 469 13.22 -19.17 -17.07
N ALA A 470 12.08 -18.79 -16.55
CA ALA A 470 11.56 -19.38 -15.32
C ALA A 470 11.40 -20.91 -15.51
N PRO A 471 11.57 -21.70 -14.44
CA PRO A 471 11.35 -23.15 -14.49
C PRO A 471 9.98 -23.52 -15.10
N ALA A 472 9.93 -24.63 -15.84
CA ALA A 472 8.71 -25.09 -16.49
C ALA A 472 7.53 -25.23 -15.49
N ALA A 473 7.79 -25.73 -14.27
CA ALA A 473 6.78 -25.85 -13.22
C ALA A 473 6.22 -24.47 -12.79
N GLN A 474 7.06 -23.43 -12.71
CA GLN A 474 6.60 -22.08 -12.41
C GLN A 474 5.78 -21.50 -13.56
N ARG A 475 6.20 -21.71 -14.80
CA ARG A 475 5.44 -21.29 -15.99
C ARG A 475 4.06 -21.94 -16.07
N GLU A 476 3.98 -23.22 -15.71
CA GLU A 476 2.69 -23.92 -15.64
C GLU A 476 1.76 -23.28 -14.59
N LYS A 477 2.28 -22.94 -13.40
CA LYS A 477 1.53 -22.19 -12.38
C LYS A 477 1.06 -20.84 -12.92
N MET A 478 1.95 -20.07 -13.56
CA MET A 478 1.62 -18.78 -14.15
C MET A 478 0.48 -18.89 -15.17
N SER A 479 0.48 -19.92 -16.00
CA SER A 479 -0.61 -20.18 -16.94
C SER A 479 -1.95 -20.42 -16.24
N LYS A 480 -1.95 -21.15 -15.12
CA LYS A 480 -3.15 -21.37 -14.31
C LYS A 480 -3.65 -20.08 -13.65
N TYR A 481 -2.72 -19.19 -13.25
CA TYR A 481 -3.04 -17.95 -12.54
C TYR A 481 -3.33 -16.77 -13.48
N ARG A 482 -3.11 -16.93 -14.78
CA ARG A 482 -3.32 -15.89 -15.78
C ARG A 482 -4.71 -15.27 -15.73
N ALA A 483 -5.73 -16.08 -15.44
CA ALA A 483 -7.12 -15.62 -15.34
C ALA A 483 -7.28 -14.45 -14.36
N TRP A 484 -6.53 -14.40 -13.26
CA TRP A 484 -6.59 -13.31 -12.30
C TRP A 484 -6.16 -11.98 -12.89
N PHE A 485 -5.09 -12.00 -13.68
CA PHE A 485 -4.58 -10.82 -14.38
C PHE A 485 -5.52 -10.41 -15.52
N HIS A 486 -6.03 -11.39 -16.27
CA HIS A 486 -6.97 -11.14 -17.35
C HIS A 486 -8.29 -10.51 -16.85
N GLU A 487 -8.79 -10.97 -15.72
CA GLU A 487 -10.00 -10.45 -15.08
C GLU A 487 -9.76 -9.21 -14.20
N ARG A 488 -8.51 -8.71 -14.10
CA ARG A 488 -8.13 -7.54 -13.28
C ARG A 488 -8.53 -7.69 -11.83
N ARG A 489 -8.45 -8.89 -11.28
CA ARG A 489 -8.79 -9.15 -9.89
C ARG A 489 -7.78 -10.06 -9.21
N ARG A 490 -7.55 -9.82 -7.95
CA ARG A 490 -6.77 -10.70 -7.09
C ARG A 490 -7.69 -11.78 -6.50
N PRO A 491 -7.28 -13.06 -6.45
CA PRO A 491 -8.06 -14.07 -5.76
C PRO A 491 -8.09 -13.77 -4.26
N PRO A 492 -9.17 -14.16 -3.55
CA PRO A 492 -9.19 -14.09 -2.10
C PRO A 492 -8.11 -15.00 -1.50
N ARG A 493 -7.73 -14.70 -0.29
CA ARG A 493 -6.84 -15.54 0.50
C ARG A 493 -7.50 -16.89 0.80
N ALA A 494 -6.74 -17.95 0.71
CA ALA A 494 -7.22 -19.30 1.04
C ALA A 494 -7.57 -19.43 2.52
#